data_c458c4134f34ff8e9a9777dcdc99ef49
#
_entry.id   c458c4134f34ff8e9a9777dcdc99ef49
#
_cell.length_a   1.000
_cell.length_b   1.000
_cell.length_c   1.000
_cell.angle_alpha   90.00
_cell.angle_beta   90.00
_cell.angle_gamma   90.00
#
_symmetry.space_group_name_H-M   'P 1'
#
loop_
_entity.id
_entity.type
_entity.pdbx_description
1 polymer ?
#
loop_
_entity_poly.entity_id
_entity_poly.type
_entity_poly.pdbx_seq_one_letter_code
_entity_poly.pdbx_strand_id
1 'polypeptide(L)'
;MNKIMSPKPNQTSQDPVQQREHADRLSDLGNSKPAEINREIGLNLFKDMTLGRRFEDKCAEMYYRGKMFGFVHLYNGQEAISTGVIGAMQRKHDWFCSTYRDHVHALSAGVPAKEVMS
;
A
#
# COMPACT_ATOMS: atom_id res chain seq x y z
N MET A 1 -34.37 6.17 32.24
CA MET A 1 -34.22 6.43 30.78
C MET A 1 -32.92 7.18 30.57
N ASN A 2 -31.83 6.45 30.28
CA ASN A 2 -30.53 7.04 29.99
C ASN A 2 -30.46 7.45 28.51
N LYS A 3 -30.39 8.74 28.29
CA LYS A 3 -30.24 9.35 26.97
C LYS A 3 -28.78 9.16 26.54
N ILE A 4 -28.54 8.24 25.61
CA ILE A 4 -27.24 8.03 24.97
C ILE A 4 -26.95 9.30 24.16
N MET A 5 -25.99 10.10 24.63
CA MET A 5 -25.49 11.24 23.86
C MET A 5 -24.67 10.70 22.68
N SER A 6 -25.15 10.96 21.47
CA SER A 6 -24.37 10.75 20.26
C SER A 6 -23.09 11.58 20.29
N PRO A 7 -21.92 11.01 19.93
CA PRO A 7 -20.70 11.81 19.86
C PRO A 7 -20.88 12.90 18.82
N LYS A 8 -20.52 14.13 19.19
CA LYS A 8 -20.48 15.25 18.23
C LYS A 8 -19.52 14.91 17.10
N PRO A 9 -19.86 15.22 15.83
CA PRO A 9 -18.92 15.05 14.74
C PRO A 9 -17.65 15.84 15.06
N ASN A 10 -16.52 15.18 14.92
CA ASN A 10 -15.20 15.75 15.11
C ASN A 10 -15.06 16.95 14.16
N GLN A 11 -15.14 18.16 14.70
CA GLN A 11 -14.79 19.36 13.97
C GLN A 11 -13.26 19.33 13.85
N THR A 12 -12.77 18.68 12.79
CA THR A 12 -11.39 18.88 12.32
C THR A 12 -11.19 20.38 12.22
N SER A 13 -10.30 20.90 13.03
CA SER A 13 -9.93 22.30 13.06
C SER A 13 -9.57 22.75 11.64
N GLN A 14 -10.48 23.47 11.01
CA GLN A 14 -10.26 24.06 9.69
C GLN A 14 -9.41 25.32 9.89
N ASP A 15 -8.14 25.12 10.27
CA ASP A 15 -7.18 26.22 10.29
C ASP A 15 -6.93 26.66 8.84
N PRO A 16 -7.26 27.90 8.47
CA PRO A 16 -7.08 28.41 7.11
C PRO A 16 -5.63 28.29 6.61
N VAL A 17 -4.66 28.29 7.51
CA VAL A 17 -3.24 28.13 7.18
C VAL A 17 -2.98 26.70 6.74
N GLN A 18 -3.47 25.71 7.48
CA GLN A 18 -3.31 24.28 7.13
C GLN A 18 -4.01 23.91 5.81
N GLN A 19 -5.16 24.55 5.55
CA GLN A 19 -5.87 24.35 4.28
C GLN A 19 -5.09 24.91 3.10
N ARG A 20 -4.45 26.09 3.25
CA ARG A 20 -3.60 26.67 2.20
C ARG A 20 -2.37 25.82 1.95
N GLU A 21 -1.65 25.40 2.99
CA GLU A 21 -0.49 24.52 2.87
C GLU A 21 -0.85 23.19 2.20
N HIS A 22 -2.03 22.65 2.51
CA HIS A 22 -2.50 21.42 1.86
C HIS A 22 -2.83 21.64 0.38
N ALA A 23 -3.48 22.77 0.04
CA ALA A 23 -3.79 23.12 -1.34
C ALA A 23 -2.51 23.38 -2.16
N ASP A 24 -1.53 24.08 -1.58
CA ASP A 24 -0.24 24.34 -2.22
C ASP A 24 0.53 23.02 -2.49
N ARG A 25 0.56 22.10 -1.53
CA ARG A 25 1.14 20.76 -1.73
C ARG A 25 0.45 19.96 -2.84
N LEU A 26 -0.88 20.05 -2.92
CA LEU A 26 -1.64 19.37 -3.99
C LEU A 26 -1.35 19.99 -5.37
N SER A 27 -1.17 21.31 -5.45
CA SER A 27 -0.81 22.00 -6.69
C SER A 27 0.59 21.61 -7.17
N ASP A 28 1.53 21.45 -6.25
CA ASP A 28 2.90 20.99 -6.55
C ASP A 28 2.94 19.57 -7.07
N LEU A 29 2.07 18.68 -6.55
CA LEU A 29 1.93 17.32 -7.07
C LEU A 29 1.46 17.29 -8.53
N GLY A 30 0.57 18.23 -8.91
CA GLY A 30 0.10 18.35 -10.29
C GLY A 30 1.17 18.86 -11.26
N ASN A 31 2.20 19.55 -10.76
CA ASN A 31 3.32 20.11 -11.54
C ASN A 31 4.60 19.25 -11.48
N SER A 32 4.58 18.13 -10.75
CA SER A 32 5.74 17.25 -10.68
C SER A 32 6.02 16.65 -12.07
N LYS A 33 7.29 16.68 -12.50
CA LYS A 33 7.70 16.00 -13.72
C LYS A 33 7.43 14.50 -13.58
N PRO A 34 6.90 13.84 -14.62
CA PRO A 34 6.80 12.40 -14.63
C PRO A 34 8.15 11.75 -14.30
N ALA A 35 8.17 10.74 -13.47
CA ALA A 35 9.39 10.00 -13.18
C ALA A 35 9.92 9.37 -14.47
N GLU A 36 11.19 9.58 -14.78
CA GLU A 36 11.85 8.90 -15.91
C GLU A 36 12.09 7.45 -15.52
N ILE A 37 11.36 6.54 -16.15
CA ILE A 37 11.51 5.10 -15.96
C ILE A 37 12.43 4.57 -17.06
N ASN A 38 13.68 4.33 -16.71
CA ASN A 38 14.60 3.64 -17.61
C ASN A 38 14.29 2.13 -17.64
N ARG A 39 14.96 1.39 -18.55
CA ARG A 39 14.74 -0.05 -18.75
C ARG A 39 14.98 -0.85 -17.48
N GLU A 40 16.00 -0.51 -16.69
CA GLU A 40 16.36 -1.23 -15.46
C GLU A 40 15.29 -1.06 -14.39
N ILE A 41 14.88 0.19 -14.15
CA ILE A 41 13.78 0.51 -13.22
C ILE A 41 12.51 -0.22 -13.66
N GLY A 42 12.15 -0.15 -14.95
CA GLY A 42 10.96 -0.81 -15.47
C GLY A 42 10.98 -2.32 -15.29
N LEU A 43 12.12 -2.98 -15.50
CA LEU A 43 12.28 -4.42 -15.26
C LEU A 43 12.17 -4.79 -13.78
N ASN A 44 12.72 -3.97 -12.89
CA ASN A 44 12.62 -4.21 -11.45
C ASN A 44 11.18 -4.07 -10.97
N LEU A 45 10.48 -3.02 -11.38
CA LEU A 45 9.06 -2.84 -11.06
C LEU A 45 8.22 -4.00 -11.60
N PHE A 46 8.43 -4.42 -12.86
CA PHE A 46 7.73 -5.56 -13.45
C PHE A 46 7.99 -6.87 -12.73
N LYS A 47 9.24 -7.11 -12.34
CA LYS A 47 9.63 -8.30 -11.56
C LYS A 47 8.92 -8.33 -10.20
N ASP A 48 8.87 -7.20 -9.50
CA ASP A 48 8.22 -7.08 -8.20
C ASP A 48 6.70 -7.30 -8.31
N MET A 49 6.04 -6.64 -9.28
CA MET A 49 4.62 -6.88 -9.56
C MET A 49 4.32 -8.34 -9.90
N THR A 50 5.19 -8.99 -10.68
CA THR A 50 5.04 -10.39 -11.05
C THR A 50 5.19 -11.30 -9.84
N LEU A 51 6.15 -11.01 -8.95
CA LEU A 51 6.30 -11.73 -7.69
C LEU A 51 5.06 -11.60 -6.83
N GLY A 52 4.55 -10.38 -6.65
CA GLY A 52 3.32 -10.11 -5.90
C GLY A 52 2.13 -10.91 -6.44
N ARG A 53 1.86 -10.84 -7.76
CA ARG A 53 0.79 -11.60 -8.40
C ARG A 53 0.93 -13.10 -8.17
N ARG A 54 2.11 -13.66 -8.39
CA ARG A 54 2.36 -15.11 -8.22
C ARG A 54 2.20 -15.55 -6.77
N PHE A 55 2.60 -14.68 -5.83
CA PHE A 55 2.42 -14.94 -4.41
C PHE A 55 0.94 -15.02 -4.04
N GLU A 56 0.15 -14.04 -4.44
CA GLU A 56 -1.29 -14.01 -4.15
C GLU A 56 -2.05 -15.16 -4.83
N ASP A 57 -1.71 -15.50 -6.06
CA ASP A 57 -2.26 -16.68 -6.73
C ASP A 57 -1.95 -17.96 -5.94
N LYS A 58 -0.75 -18.03 -5.35
CA LYS A 58 -0.36 -19.17 -4.49
C LYS A 58 -1.11 -19.15 -3.15
N CYS A 59 -1.34 -17.99 -2.57
CA CYS A 59 -2.18 -17.85 -1.37
C CYS A 59 -3.60 -18.36 -1.65
N ALA A 60 -4.20 -17.97 -2.77
CA ALA A 60 -5.50 -18.46 -3.18
C ALA A 60 -5.53 -19.98 -3.33
N GLU A 61 -4.53 -20.55 -4.01
CA GLU A 61 -4.40 -22.01 -4.17
C GLU A 61 -4.33 -22.72 -2.81
N MET A 62 -3.48 -22.23 -1.90
CA MET A 62 -3.30 -22.84 -0.58
C MET A 62 -4.55 -22.71 0.29
N TYR A 63 -5.28 -21.59 0.17
CA TYR A 63 -6.55 -21.40 0.84
C TYR A 63 -7.60 -22.41 0.38
N TYR A 64 -7.78 -22.60 -0.95
CA TYR A 64 -8.69 -23.60 -1.50
C TYR A 64 -8.31 -25.05 -1.16
N ARG A 65 -7.04 -25.30 -0.91
CA ARG A 65 -6.56 -26.61 -0.42
C ARG A 65 -6.73 -26.80 1.08
N GLY A 66 -7.33 -25.84 1.80
CA GLY A 66 -7.52 -25.91 3.25
C GLY A 66 -6.21 -25.86 4.07
N LYS A 67 -5.15 -25.27 3.49
CA LYS A 67 -3.86 -25.10 4.15
C LYS A 67 -3.71 -23.76 4.87
N MET A 68 -4.63 -22.84 4.64
CA MET A 68 -4.69 -21.54 5.30
C MET A 68 -6.04 -21.41 5.98
N PHE A 69 -6.04 -20.87 7.21
CA PHE A 69 -7.24 -20.69 8.01
C PHE A 69 -7.65 -19.21 8.03
N GLY A 70 -8.93 -18.94 8.37
CA GLY A 70 -9.46 -17.60 8.47
C GLY A 70 -9.91 -17.04 7.11
N PHE A 71 -9.86 -15.72 6.98
CA PHE A 71 -10.24 -15.01 5.74
C PHE A 71 -8.98 -14.49 5.05
N VAL A 72 -8.80 -14.86 3.79
CA VAL A 72 -7.70 -14.39 2.97
C VAL A 72 -8.19 -13.27 2.07
N HIS A 73 -7.61 -12.09 2.22
CA HIS A 73 -7.89 -10.92 1.39
C HIS A 73 -6.76 -10.70 0.40
N LEU A 74 -6.95 -11.13 -0.83
CA LEU A 74 -5.93 -11.07 -1.86
C LEU A 74 -5.68 -9.63 -2.35
N TYR A 75 -4.44 -9.36 -2.73
CA TYR A 75 -3.98 -8.08 -3.28
C TYR A 75 -4.00 -8.04 -4.81
N ASN A 76 -4.54 -9.07 -5.47
CA ASN A 76 -4.59 -9.17 -6.94
C ASN A 76 -5.17 -7.91 -7.59
N GLY A 77 -4.47 -7.38 -8.58
CA GLY A 77 -4.85 -6.17 -9.31
C GLY A 77 -4.35 -4.85 -8.70
N GLN A 78 -3.70 -4.89 -7.54
CA GLN A 78 -3.19 -3.70 -6.84
C GLN A 78 -1.64 -3.67 -6.79
N GLU A 79 -0.95 -4.58 -7.47
CA GLU A 79 0.50 -4.76 -7.40
C GLU A 79 1.27 -3.49 -7.76
N ALA A 80 0.78 -2.73 -8.72
CA ALA A 80 1.43 -1.48 -9.14
C ALA A 80 1.47 -0.43 -8.04
N ILE A 81 0.47 -0.42 -7.14
CA ILE A 81 0.42 0.52 -6.00
C ILE A 81 1.56 0.19 -5.03
N SER A 82 1.64 -1.07 -4.60
CA SER A 82 2.70 -1.53 -3.69
C SER A 82 4.08 -1.28 -4.27
N THR A 83 4.32 -1.80 -5.46
CA THR A 83 5.61 -1.71 -6.15
C THR A 83 6.04 -0.27 -6.40
N GLY A 84 5.11 0.60 -6.85
CA GLY A 84 5.41 2.00 -7.13
C GLY A 84 5.72 2.79 -5.86
N VAL A 85 4.87 2.69 -4.83
CA VAL A 85 5.06 3.41 -3.57
C VAL A 85 6.34 2.95 -2.87
N ILE A 86 6.51 1.65 -2.66
CA ILE A 86 7.66 1.12 -1.92
C ILE A 86 8.95 1.26 -2.74
N GLY A 87 8.87 1.17 -4.07
CA GLY A 87 9.99 1.42 -4.95
C GLY A 87 10.50 2.87 -4.93
N ALA A 88 9.63 3.83 -4.63
CA ALA A 88 9.99 5.24 -4.49
C ALA A 88 10.48 5.61 -3.09
N MET A 89 10.28 4.75 -2.08
CA MET A 89 10.65 5.03 -0.69
C MET A 89 12.16 4.99 -0.45
N GLN A 90 12.61 5.87 0.43
CA GLN A 90 13.96 5.84 0.99
C GLN A 90 13.96 4.96 2.26
N ARG A 91 14.17 3.66 2.09
CA ARG A 91 14.00 2.61 3.13
C ARG A 91 14.64 2.89 4.49
N LYS A 92 15.63 3.78 4.56
CA LYS A 92 16.30 4.15 5.83
C LYS A 92 15.57 5.26 6.60
N HIS A 93 14.66 5.98 5.93
CA HIS A 93 14.03 7.18 6.46
C HIS A 93 12.51 7.14 6.41
N ASP A 94 11.95 6.39 5.46
CA ASP A 94 10.52 6.37 5.23
C ASP A 94 9.86 5.18 5.95
N TRP A 95 8.67 5.43 6.43
CA TRP A 95 7.80 4.44 7.06
C TRP A 95 6.49 4.38 6.29
N PHE A 96 5.89 3.21 6.24
CA PHE A 96 4.57 3.05 5.66
C PHE A 96 3.66 2.26 6.60
N CYS A 97 2.37 2.58 6.53
CA CYS A 97 1.30 1.82 7.17
C CYS A 97 0.47 1.15 6.08
N SER A 98 0.07 -0.07 6.32
CA SER A 98 -0.73 -0.84 5.38
C SER A 98 -1.99 -1.37 6.05
N THR A 99 -2.91 -1.88 5.23
CA THR A 99 -4.14 -2.52 5.68
C THR A 99 -3.95 -4.04 5.72
N TYR A 100 -5.03 -4.78 5.92
CA TYR A 100 -5.04 -6.24 5.95
C TYR A 100 -4.71 -6.94 4.60
N ARG A 101 -4.46 -6.18 3.52
CA ARG A 101 -3.97 -6.68 2.22
C ARG A 101 -2.51 -6.29 2.02
N ASP A 102 -1.66 -6.64 2.94
CA ASP A 102 -0.28 -6.15 3.03
C ASP A 102 0.80 -7.16 2.60
N HIS A 103 0.40 -8.36 2.16
CA HIS A 103 1.35 -9.39 1.72
C HIS A 103 2.32 -8.86 0.65
N VAL A 104 1.80 -8.20 -0.40
CA VAL A 104 2.63 -7.66 -1.48
C VAL A 104 3.45 -6.46 -1.00
N HIS A 105 2.95 -5.67 -0.05
CA HIS A 105 3.74 -4.60 0.57
C HIS A 105 4.97 -5.17 1.29
N ALA A 106 4.80 -6.26 2.03
CA ALA A 106 5.92 -6.94 2.69
C ALA A 106 6.93 -7.48 1.67
N LEU A 107 6.47 -8.09 0.57
CA LEU A 107 7.33 -8.58 -0.51
C LEU A 107 8.09 -7.43 -1.17
N SER A 108 7.42 -6.35 -1.55
CA SER A 108 8.04 -5.16 -2.16
C SER A 108 9.03 -4.49 -1.22
N ALA A 109 8.79 -4.56 0.10
CA ALA A 109 9.72 -4.12 1.13
C ALA A 109 10.94 -5.06 1.30
N GLY A 110 10.96 -6.21 0.64
CA GLY A 110 12.06 -7.16 0.62
C GLY A 110 11.96 -8.30 1.62
N VAL A 111 10.79 -8.50 2.25
CA VAL A 111 10.55 -9.68 3.08
C VAL A 111 10.46 -10.92 2.18
N PRO A 112 11.20 -11.99 2.46
CA PRO A 112 11.15 -13.21 1.67
C PRO A 112 9.75 -13.82 1.64
N ALA A 113 9.30 -14.27 0.45
CA ALA A 113 7.97 -14.84 0.27
C ALA A 113 7.66 -16.02 1.24
N LYS A 114 8.69 -16.78 1.62
CA LYS A 114 8.56 -17.87 2.59
C LYS A 114 8.15 -17.33 3.98
N GLU A 115 8.69 -16.18 4.38
CA GLU A 115 8.40 -15.58 5.69
C GLU A 115 7.02 -14.92 5.71
N VAL A 116 6.59 -14.36 4.56
CA VAL A 116 5.24 -13.81 4.44
C VAL A 116 4.18 -14.90 4.45
N MET A 117 4.51 -16.12 3.97
CA MET A 117 3.59 -17.26 3.89
C MET A 117 3.50 -18.06 5.21
N SER A 118 4.46 -17.93 6.12
CA SER A 118 4.53 -18.70 7.36
C SER A 118 3.72 -18.09 8.49
#